data_6549a52b4f05cd8a681445a1645ae4e8
#
_entry.id   6549a52b4f05cd8a681445a1645ae4e8
#
_cell.length_a   1.000
_cell.length_b   1.000
_cell.length_c   1.000
_cell.angle_alpha   90.00
_cell.angle_beta   90.00
_cell.angle_gamma   90.00
#
_symmetry.space_group_name_H-M   'P 1'
#
loop_
_entity.id
_entity.type
_entity.pdbx_description
1 polymer ?
#
loop_
_entity_poly.entity_id
_entity_poly.type
_entity_poly.pdbx_seq_one_letter_code
_entity_poly.pdbx_strand_id
1 'polypeptide(L)'
;MLAQTANEPDPKSGTADRANKRRIQRASDPATKVRIAMISQAIRSGAWAPAVSPGMSLDKRDSADRAAQAGTQKTIEPFARYENLREKGLWLNIPGPADTIDQDKHGIRSALADVGIGYIGWTHNTFADNQLPNAARSSIANQLYLGQNPTFATANFMIVTYDLSRFGVPDGQIVVGAEQQYWTWKRPGPDRVGLNTLAYYQTFFDRKLELKLGYLRNQNEFTGTLFGGISGSNMFALLQAGMSSNPAPTPAVNLKYNLDDRLYNKVSVQRSISPDGPYAQITENPSGLNWSTANAGILFVDELGYKSKAAAGVPDTWLRAGIGFNSSHYKNLADPDQQRESGNNFYYIAADRQLWQSDVEGAPSRGIYGGFSVMGAPPDLNRISRYYELRLYAKGPFDSRPSDLIALVATNTAWSKFAVDAALAKGQLAHRDTMAITGTYTAHLAPGIYASVGLSYIHNPTSVTHTPQTEHALNLLVSTLIFF
;
A
#
# COMPACT_ATOMS: atom_id res chain seq x y z
N MET A 1 -29.41 -5.26 70.23
CA MET A 1 -28.02 -5.05 70.68
C MET A 1 -27.10 -5.64 69.61
N LEU A 2 -26.63 -4.85 68.72
CA LEU A 2 -25.58 -5.23 67.75
C LEU A 2 -24.90 -3.97 67.25
N ALA A 3 -23.60 -3.90 67.45
CA ALA A 3 -22.75 -2.78 67.12
C ALA A 3 -22.41 -2.80 65.61
N GLN A 4 -22.58 -1.67 64.96
CA GLN A 4 -22.00 -1.39 63.65
C GLN A 4 -20.55 -0.95 63.80
N THR A 5 -19.61 -1.65 63.18
CA THR A 5 -18.25 -1.17 63.00
C THR A 5 -18.16 -0.53 61.62
N ALA A 6 -17.94 0.78 61.60
CA ALA A 6 -17.63 1.54 60.40
C ALA A 6 -16.19 1.21 59.87
N ASN A 7 -16.05 0.83 58.63
CA ASN A 7 -14.76 0.74 57.97
C ASN A 7 -14.34 2.14 57.49
N GLU A 8 -13.22 2.63 58.00
CA GLU A 8 -12.50 3.78 57.46
C GLU A 8 -11.86 3.43 56.12
N PRO A 9 -11.89 4.33 55.11
CA PRO A 9 -11.27 4.08 53.82
C PRO A 9 -9.73 4.28 53.87
N ASP A 10 -9.01 3.33 53.31
CA ASP A 10 -7.55 3.31 53.22
C ASP A 10 -7.00 4.51 52.43
N PRO A 11 -6.13 5.35 52.99
CA PRO A 11 -5.63 6.58 52.33
C PRO A 11 -4.66 6.29 51.15
N LYS A 12 -4.36 5.04 50.80
CA LYS A 12 -3.48 4.69 49.68
C LYS A 12 -4.16 4.65 48.33
N SER A 13 -5.49 4.61 48.23
CA SER A 13 -6.20 4.57 46.95
C SER A 13 -6.23 5.92 46.19
N GLY A 14 -6.12 7.04 46.93
CA GLY A 14 -6.17 8.39 46.35
C GLY A 14 -4.90 8.82 45.59
N THR A 15 -3.74 8.22 45.88
CA THR A 15 -2.47 8.59 45.23
C THR A 15 -2.30 7.95 43.86
N ALA A 16 -2.79 6.72 43.66
CA ALA A 16 -2.75 6.04 42.36
C ALA A 16 -3.67 6.70 41.33
N ASP A 17 -4.86 7.14 41.76
CA ASP A 17 -5.84 7.82 40.88
C ASP A 17 -5.37 9.23 40.47
N ARG A 18 -4.72 9.97 41.37
CA ARG A 18 -4.11 11.28 41.05
C ARG A 18 -2.90 11.16 40.12
N ALA A 19 -2.07 10.12 40.26
CA ALA A 19 -0.95 9.85 39.36
C ALA A 19 -1.44 9.49 37.96
N ASN A 20 -2.49 8.69 37.87
CA ASN A 20 -3.09 8.28 36.59
C ASN A 20 -3.79 9.46 35.87
N LYS A 21 -4.52 10.30 36.59
CA LYS A 21 -5.11 11.54 36.05
C LYS A 21 -4.06 12.55 35.57
N ARG A 22 -2.93 12.69 36.28
CA ARG A 22 -1.80 13.53 35.83
C ARG A 22 -1.09 12.96 34.60
N ARG A 23 -1.02 11.64 34.45
CA ARG A 23 -0.45 10.96 33.29
C ARG A 23 -1.34 11.15 32.04
N ILE A 24 -2.66 11.05 32.21
CA ILE A 24 -3.65 11.30 31.16
C ILE A 24 -3.65 12.78 30.75
N GLN A 25 -3.53 13.73 31.67
CA GLN A 25 -3.43 15.16 31.37
C GLN A 25 -2.13 15.53 30.64
N ARG A 26 -0.98 14.89 30.97
CA ARG A 26 0.27 15.12 30.23
C ARG A 26 0.23 14.58 28.80
N ALA A 27 -0.54 13.51 28.53
CA ALA A 27 -0.75 13.02 27.17
C ALA A 27 -1.63 13.92 26.30
N SER A 28 -2.34 14.87 26.92
CA SER A 28 -3.22 15.87 26.25
C SER A 28 -2.58 17.27 26.09
N ASP A 29 -1.35 17.46 26.52
CA ASP A 29 -0.64 18.74 26.48
C ASP A 29 -0.41 19.18 25.02
N PRO A 30 -0.80 20.45 24.66
CA PRO A 30 -0.58 21.01 23.33
C PRO A 30 0.89 21.03 22.87
N ALA A 31 1.84 21.10 23.79
CA ALA A 31 3.28 21.07 23.47
C ALA A 31 3.73 19.71 22.94
N THR A 32 3.01 18.64 23.24
CA THR A 32 3.25 17.29 22.66
C THR A 32 2.69 17.19 21.24
N LYS A 33 1.78 18.09 20.83
CA LYS A 33 1.19 18.12 19.48
C LYS A 33 2.14 18.61 18.37
N VAL A 34 3.25 19.19 18.71
CA VAL A 34 4.24 19.71 17.76
C VAL A 34 5.38 18.70 17.49
N ARG A 35 5.41 17.56 18.15
CA ARG A 35 6.37 16.51 17.85
C ARG A 35 5.89 15.74 16.63
N ILE A 36 6.66 15.83 15.60
CA ILE A 36 6.51 15.26 14.26
C ILE A 36 6.11 13.79 14.33
N ALA A 37 5.05 13.46 13.61
CA ALA A 37 4.27 12.22 13.66
C ALA A 37 4.76 11.10 12.75
N MET A 38 4.53 9.82 13.09
CA MET A 38 5.34 8.75 12.52
C MET A 38 4.75 7.36 12.58
N ILE A 39 5.07 6.48 11.68
CA ILE A 39 4.40 5.26 11.32
C ILE A 39 4.88 3.94 11.85
N SER A 40 4.01 3.00 11.90
CA SER A 40 4.25 1.58 11.57
C SER A 40 3.04 0.70 11.66
N GLN A 41 1.97 1.09 11.08
CA GLN A 41 0.80 0.25 11.18
C GLN A 41 0.35 -0.40 9.89
N ALA A 42 0.77 0.09 8.74
CA ALA A 42 0.59 -0.59 7.47
C ALA A 42 1.12 -2.03 7.49
N ILE A 43 2.10 -2.26 8.34
CA ILE A 43 2.77 -3.55 8.48
C ILE A 43 1.99 -4.54 9.35
N ARG A 44 1.10 -4.07 10.24
CA ARG A 44 0.41 -4.94 11.20
C ARG A 44 -0.85 -5.59 10.72
N SER A 45 -1.54 -4.96 9.77
CA SER A 45 -2.82 -5.46 9.28
C SER A 45 -2.69 -6.38 8.08
N GLY A 46 -1.45 -6.74 7.72
CA GLY A 46 -1.24 -7.50 6.50
C GLY A 46 -1.43 -6.70 5.23
N ALA A 47 -1.54 -5.38 5.32
CA ALA A 47 -1.58 -4.48 4.18
C ALA A 47 -0.22 -4.34 3.46
N TRP A 48 0.72 -5.24 3.76
CA TRP A 48 1.99 -5.33 3.09
C TRP A 48 1.88 -6.19 1.83
N ALA A 49 1.14 -5.71 0.88
CA ALA A 49 1.54 -5.98 -0.47
C ALA A 49 2.71 -5.05 -0.76
N PRO A 50 3.81 -5.56 -1.30
CA PRO A 50 4.90 -4.71 -1.70
C PRO A 50 4.34 -3.65 -2.64
N ALA A 51 4.46 -2.39 -2.27
CA ALA A 51 4.48 -1.36 -3.27
C ALA A 51 5.74 -1.65 -4.08
N VAL A 52 5.58 -2.37 -5.17
CA VAL A 52 6.66 -2.53 -6.15
C VAL A 52 7.11 -1.14 -6.47
N SER A 53 8.38 -0.84 -6.30
CA SER A 53 8.92 0.50 -6.58
C SER A 53 8.54 0.88 -8.01
N PRO A 54 7.59 1.80 -8.20
CA PRO A 54 7.23 2.20 -9.55
C PRO A 54 8.31 3.12 -10.07
N GLY A 55 8.69 2.93 -11.28
CA GLY A 55 9.41 3.94 -12.01
C GLY A 55 10.91 3.87 -12.01
N MET A 56 11.49 2.71 -11.80
CA MET A 56 12.87 2.46 -12.19
C MET A 56 12.98 1.85 -13.60
N SER A 57 11.93 1.95 -14.41
CA SER A 57 12.09 1.70 -15.83
C SER A 57 12.85 2.89 -16.42
N LEU A 58 13.92 2.61 -17.11
CA LEU A 58 14.57 3.57 -18.01
C LEU A 58 13.48 4.21 -18.88
N ASP A 59 13.31 5.52 -18.75
CA ASP A 59 12.30 6.24 -19.51
C ASP A 59 12.66 6.11 -21.01
N LYS A 60 11.79 5.49 -21.78
CA LYS A 60 12.04 5.27 -23.20
C LYS A 60 12.22 6.57 -24.00
N ARG A 61 11.82 7.71 -23.45
CA ARG A 61 12.06 9.00 -24.07
C ARG A 61 13.54 9.42 -23.99
N ASP A 62 14.26 9.06 -22.94
CA ASP A 62 15.69 9.37 -22.83
C ASP A 62 16.51 8.69 -23.93
N SER A 63 16.07 7.53 -24.42
CA SER A 63 16.68 6.86 -25.58
C SER A 63 16.17 7.36 -26.93
N ALA A 64 14.90 7.76 -27.00
CA ALA A 64 14.30 8.29 -28.25
C ALA A 64 14.82 9.69 -28.60
N ASP A 65 15.00 10.57 -27.60
CA ASP A 65 15.52 11.93 -27.83
C ASP A 65 17.00 11.92 -28.18
N ARG A 66 17.80 10.99 -27.65
CA ARG A 66 19.18 10.78 -28.11
C ARG A 66 19.26 10.21 -29.54
N ALA A 67 18.28 9.40 -29.95
CA ALA A 67 18.20 8.86 -31.30
C ALA A 67 17.75 9.92 -32.33
N ALA A 68 17.00 10.96 -31.93
CA ALA A 68 16.58 12.04 -32.81
C ALA A 68 17.72 13.00 -33.18
N GLN A 69 18.80 13.05 -32.38
CA GLN A 69 20.01 13.86 -32.67
C GLN A 69 21.08 13.10 -33.46
N ALA A 70 21.04 11.76 -33.48
CA ALA A 70 21.92 10.94 -34.31
C ALA A 70 21.14 10.46 -35.56
N GLY A 71 21.41 11.04 -36.70
CA GLY A 71 20.72 10.79 -37.98
C GLY A 71 20.44 9.31 -38.24
N THR A 72 19.16 9.02 -38.44
CA THR A 72 18.56 7.97 -39.26
C THR A 72 19.11 6.54 -39.20
N GLN A 73 19.10 5.90 -38.06
CA GLN A 73 18.82 4.47 -37.94
C GLN A 73 17.85 4.27 -36.79
N LYS A 74 16.61 3.85 -37.09
CA LYS A 74 15.65 3.37 -36.09
C LYS A 74 16.25 2.14 -35.43
N THR A 75 17.04 2.33 -34.39
CA THR A 75 17.44 1.22 -33.50
C THR A 75 16.15 0.80 -32.79
N ILE A 76 15.53 -0.28 -33.28
CA ILE A 76 14.39 -0.91 -32.58
C ILE A 76 14.94 -1.33 -31.24
N GLU A 77 14.47 -0.69 -30.15
CA GLU A 77 14.86 -1.13 -28.81
C GLU A 77 14.51 -2.61 -28.66
N PRO A 78 15.45 -3.46 -28.22
CA PRO A 78 15.30 -4.92 -28.26
C PRO A 78 14.10 -5.42 -27.44
N PHE A 79 13.59 -4.60 -26.49
CA PHE A 79 12.47 -4.96 -25.63
C PHE A 79 11.15 -4.27 -25.96
N ALA A 80 11.09 -3.40 -27.00
CA ALA A 80 9.87 -2.66 -27.37
C ALA A 80 8.69 -3.58 -27.70
N ARG A 81 8.95 -4.75 -28.26
CA ARG A 81 7.94 -5.77 -28.61
C ARG A 81 7.12 -6.27 -27.43
N TYR A 82 7.66 -6.18 -26.19
CA TYR A 82 7.01 -6.69 -24.99
C TYR A 82 6.09 -5.68 -24.30
N GLU A 83 6.07 -4.42 -24.72
CA GLU A 83 5.27 -3.37 -24.05
C GLU A 83 3.77 -3.66 -24.05
N ASN A 84 3.26 -4.18 -25.18
CA ASN A 84 1.84 -4.54 -25.28
C ASN A 84 1.48 -5.76 -24.41
N LEU A 85 2.47 -6.52 -23.96
CA LEU A 85 2.31 -7.72 -23.12
C LEU A 85 2.40 -7.43 -21.63
N ARG A 86 2.70 -6.18 -21.21
CA ARG A 86 2.67 -5.80 -19.79
C ARG A 86 1.24 -5.70 -19.29
N GLU A 87 1.00 -6.01 -18.02
CA GLU A 87 -0.33 -5.84 -17.42
C GLU A 87 -0.78 -4.38 -17.51
N LYS A 88 -1.98 -4.18 -18.06
CA LYS A 88 -2.59 -2.87 -18.30
C LYS A 88 -3.54 -2.45 -17.17
N GLY A 89 -3.82 -1.15 -17.07
CA GLY A 89 -4.80 -0.60 -16.11
C GLY A 89 -4.28 -0.36 -14.70
N LEU A 90 -2.99 -0.64 -14.41
CA LEU A 90 -2.39 -0.40 -13.09
C LEU A 90 -1.85 1.02 -12.98
N TRP A 91 -1.92 1.61 -11.77
CA TRP A 91 -1.11 2.79 -11.47
C TRP A 91 0.36 2.40 -11.23
N LEU A 92 0.58 1.20 -10.75
CA LEU A 92 1.88 0.60 -10.47
C LEU A 92 2.60 0.28 -11.76
N ASN A 93 3.81 0.81 -11.92
CA ASN A 93 4.63 0.49 -13.08
C ASN A 93 5.50 -0.74 -12.79
N ILE A 94 5.00 -1.93 -13.14
CA ILE A 94 5.78 -3.16 -13.09
C ILE A 94 6.85 -3.07 -14.18
N PRO A 95 8.14 -3.40 -13.90
CA PRO A 95 9.19 -3.32 -14.91
C PRO A 95 8.92 -4.23 -16.10
N GLY A 96 9.48 -3.86 -17.24
CA GLY A 96 9.49 -4.70 -18.44
C GLY A 96 10.66 -5.68 -18.42
N PRO A 97 10.78 -6.57 -19.45
CA PRO A 97 11.83 -7.57 -19.52
C PRO A 97 13.27 -7.04 -19.45
N ALA A 98 13.50 -5.79 -19.86
CA ALA A 98 14.81 -5.16 -19.77
C ALA A 98 15.33 -5.07 -18.32
N ASP A 99 14.42 -5.01 -17.35
CA ASP A 99 14.73 -4.93 -15.93
C ASP A 99 14.22 -6.18 -15.18
N THR A 100 14.65 -7.34 -15.67
CA THR A 100 14.51 -8.68 -15.06
C THR A 100 15.83 -9.39 -15.08
N ILE A 101 16.04 -10.40 -14.22
CA ILE A 101 17.30 -11.12 -14.11
C ILE A 101 17.64 -11.95 -15.36
N ASP A 102 16.64 -12.41 -16.08
CA ASP A 102 16.81 -13.23 -17.30
C ASP A 102 16.88 -12.41 -18.59
N GLN A 103 16.23 -11.24 -18.64
CA GLN A 103 16.23 -10.30 -19.78
C GLN A 103 15.98 -10.98 -21.16
N ASP A 104 15.39 -12.15 -21.21
CA ASP A 104 15.25 -12.99 -22.40
C ASP A 104 16.56 -13.65 -22.91
N LYS A 105 17.54 -13.90 -22.03
CA LYS A 105 18.83 -14.52 -22.40
C LYS A 105 18.69 -15.88 -23.08
N HIS A 106 17.58 -16.58 -22.84
CA HIS A 106 17.29 -17.91 -23.42
C HIS A 106 16.24 -17.88 -24.52
N GLY A 107 15.75 -16.70 -24.95
CA GLY A 107 14.75 -16.55 -25.99
C GLY A 107 13.34 -17.03 -25.61
N ILE A 108 13.11 -17.37 -24.33
CA ILE A 108 11.79 -17.86 -23.86
C ILE A 108 10.74 -16.77 -23.98
N ARG A 109 11.07 -15.53 -23.58
CA ARG A 109 10.15 -14.39 -23.69
C ARG A 109 9.82 -14.08 -25.15
N SER A 110 10.83 -14.15 -26.03
CA SER A 110 10.61 -13.97 -27.47
C SER A 110 9.65 -15.02 -28.01
N ALA A 111 9.88 -16.29 -27.73
CA ALA A 111 9.04 -17.39 -28.20
C ALA A 111 7.59 -17.26 -27.69
N LEU A 112 7.39 -16.87 -26.43
CA LEU A 112 6.06 -16.63 -25.85
C LEU A 112 5.39 -15.38 -26.45
N ALA A 113 6.15 -14.30 -26.67
CA ALA A 113 5.64 -13.08 -27.30
C ALA A 113 5.18 -13.32 -28.74
N ASP A 114 5.83 -14.21 -29.49
CA ASP A 114 5.42 -14.59 -30.83
C ASP A 114 4.02 -15.22 -30.88
N VAL A 115 3.60 -15.84 -29.78
CA VAL A 115 2.22 -16.37 -29.60
C VAL A 115 1.32 -15.45 -28.76
N GLY A 116 1.77 -14.22 -28.42
CA GLY A 116 0.99 -13.20 -27.74
C GLY A 116 0.99 -13.35 -26.21
N ILE A 117 1.89 -14.15 -25.64
CA ILE A 117 1.98 -14.35 -24.19
C ILE A 117 3.09 -13.48 -23.61
N GLY A 118 2.76 -12.69 -22.58
CA GLY A 118 3.70 -12.02 -21.72
C GLY A 118 3.72 -12.65 -20.32
N TYR A 119 4.84 -12.53 -19.62
CA TYR A 119 4.90 -12.90 -18.21
C TYR A 119 5.86 -12.02 -17.44
N ILE A 120 5.61 -11.89 -16.15
CA ILE A 120 6.55 -11.37 -15.17
C ILE A 120 6.31 -12.02 -13.82
N GLY A 121 7.39 -12.46 -13.19
CA GLY A 121 7.38 -12.91 -11.82
C GLY A 121 8.25 -12.02 -10.95
N TRP A 122 7.96 -11.99 -9.65
CA TRP A 122 8.85 -11.34 -8.68
C TRP A 122 8.72 -11.95 -7.30
N THR A 123 9.81 -11.85 -6.57
CA THR A 123 9.87 -12.18 -5.14
C THR A 123 10.22 -10.92 -4.36
N HIS A 124 9.42 -10.63 -3.35
CA HIS A 124 9.70 -9.57 -2.39
C HIS A 124 9.97 -10.16 -1.02
N ASN A 125 11.17 -9.97 -0.51
CA ASN A 125 11.56 -10.38 0.84
C ASN A 125 11.70 -9.15 1.71
N THR A 126 11.27 -9.27 2.97
CA THR A 126 11.40 -8.20 3.94
C THR A 126 11.74 -8.76 5.31
N PHE A 127 12.64 -8.06 5.96
CA PHE A 127 13.01 -8.26 7.36
C PHE A 127 12.75 -6.99 8.14
N ALA A 128 12.22 -7.13 9.35
CA ALA A 128 12.03 -6.03 10.29
C ALA A 128 12.38 -6.48 11.71
N ASP A 129 13.11 -5.65 12.44
CA ASP A 129 13.48 -5.90 13.85
C ASP A 129 13.55 -4.59 14.62
N ASN A 130 12.95 -4.56 15.82
CA ASN A 130 13.02 -3.42 16.71
C ASN A 130 14.37 -3.39 17.45
N GLN A 131 15.11 -2.32 17.26
CA GLN A 131 16.45 -2.12 17.81
C GLN A 131 16.44 -1.55 19.22
N LEU A 132 15.30 -1.13 19.77
CA LEU A 132 15.22 -0.60 21.12
C LEU A 132 15.29 -1.72 22.17
N PRO A 133 16.08 -1.56 23.24
CA PRO A 133 16.25 -2.59 24.27
C PRO A 133 14.98 -2.82 25.12
N ASN A 134 14.05 -1.87 25.13
CA ASN A 134 12.77 -1.93 25.83
C ASN A 134 11.67 -2.69 25.04
N ALA A 135 11.98 -3.18 23.85
CA ALA A 135 11.07 -4.05 23.15
C ALA A 135 10.88 -5.32 23.97
N ALA A 136 9.73 -5.46 24.61
CA ALA A 136 9.36 -6.72 25.25
C ALA A 136 9.27 -7.78 24.14
N ARG A 137 10.33 -8.57 23.97
CA ARG A 137 10.34 -9.70 23.05
C ARG A 137 9.39 -10.75 23.60
N SER A 138 8.31 -10.98 22.89
CA SER A 138 7.32 -11.99 23.19
C SER A 138 7.53 -13.21 22.28
N SER A 139 6.84 -14.33 22.55
CA SER A 139 6.76 -15.40 21.55
C SER A 139 6.13 -14.84 20.26
N ILE A 140 6.41 -15.48 19.12
CA ILE A 140 5.81 -15.09 17.82
C ILE A 140 4.28 -15.03 17.92
N ALA A 141 3.66 -15.96 18.65
CA ALA A 141 2.21 -15.99 18.88
C ALA A 141 1.67 -14.74 19.61
N ASN A 142 2.49 -14.11 20.44
CA ASN A 142 2.14 -12.94 21.25
C ASN A 142 2.71 -11.62 20.69
N GLN A 143 3.25 -11.63 19.50
CA GLN A 143 3.76 -10.44 18.84
C GLN A 143 2.60 -9.47 18.54
N LEU A 144 2.76 -8.21 18.93
CA LEU A 144 1.72 -7.19 18.84
C LEU A 144 1.94 -6.19 17.70
N TYR A 145 3.19 -6.03 17.24
CA TYR A 145 3.53 -5.16 16.13
C TYR A 145 4.71 -5.73 15.34
N LEU A 146 4.84 -5.30 14.09
CA LEU A 146 5.91 -5.76 13.22
C LEU A 146 7.27 -5.33 13.77
N GLY A 147 8.23 -6.23 13.74
CA GLY A 147 9.57 -5.99 14.26
C GLY A 147 9.67 -6.05 15.79
N GLN A 148 8.60 -6.25 16.54
CA GLN A 148 8.70 -6.52 17.99
C GLN A 148 9.63 -7.70 18.28
N ASN A 149 9.52 -8.76 17.49
CA ASN A 149 10.53 -9.79 17.31
C ASN A 149 11.02 -9.73 15.86
N PRO A 150 12.22 -10.27 15.55
CA PRO A 150 12.65 -10.36 14.15
C PRO A 150 11.56 -10.99 13.30
N THR A 151 11.04 -10.23 12.34
CA THR A 151 9.97 -10.65 11.45
C THR A 151 10.51 -10.73 10.03
N PHE A 152 10.43 -11.90 9.44
CA PHE A 152 10.72 -12.12 8.03
C PHE A 152 9.41 -12.40 7.28
N ALA A 153 9.29 -11.81 6.10
CA ALA A 153 8.18 -12.01 5.19
C ALA A 153 8.70 -12.19 3.77
N THR A 154 8.10 -13.10 3.03
CA THR A 154 8.30 -13.21 1.58
C THR A 154 6.95 -13.28 0.88
N ALA A 155 6.85 -12.63 -0.27
CA ALA A 155 5.71 -12.69 -1.16
C ALA A 155 6.19 -12.95 -2.58
N ASN A 156 5.66 -13.99 -3.20
CA ASN A 156 6.02 -14.45 -4.53
C ASN A 156 4.82 -14.25 -5.46
N PHE A 157 5.09 -13.69 -6.64
CA PHE A 157 4.06 -13.37 -7.62
C PHE A 157 4.46 -13.88 -8.99
N MET A 158 3.45 -14.31 -9.76
CA MET A 158 3.59 -14.60 -11.17
C MET A 158 2.36 -14.05 -11.89
N ILE A 159 2.59 -13.20 -12.88
CA ILE A 159 1.57 -12.64 -13.76
C ILE A 159 1.83 -13.13 -15.17
N VAL A 160 0.80 -13.64 -15.83
CA VAL A 160 0.78 -14.01 -17.23
C VAL A 160 -0.28 -13.18 -17.93
N THR A 161 0.07 -12.65 -19.08
CA THR A 161 -0.83 -11.85 -19.93
C THR A 161 -0.98 -12.48 -21.30
N TYR A 162 -2.13 -12.29 -21.92
CA TYR A 162 -2.40 -12.72 -23.28
C TYR A 162 -2.96 -11.56 -24.11
N ASP A 163 -2.29 -11.24 -25.21
CA ASP A 163 -2.67 -10.16 -26.12
C ASP A 163 -3.79 -10.61 -27.08
N LEU A 164 -4.96 -9.99 -26.96
CA LEU A 164 -6.13 -10.25 -27.79
C LEU A 164 -6.16 -9.41 -29.08
N SER A 165 -5.24 -8.48 -29.28
CA SER A 165 -5.16 -7.70 -30.53
C SER A 165 -4.98 -8.60 -31.75
N ARG A 166 -4.38 -9.78 -31.55
CA ARG A 166 -4.22 -10.84 -32.53
C ARG A 166 -5.53 -11.40 -33.08
N PHE A 167 -6.64 -11.21 -32.35
CA PHE A 167 -8.00 -11.63 -32.73
C PHE A 167 -8.88 -10.44 -33.13
N GLY A 168 -8.26 -9.28 -33.39
CA GLY A 168 -8.99 -8.07 -33.77
C GLY A 168 -9.64 -7.33 -32.61
N VAL A 169 -9.19 -7.58 -31.36
CA VAL A 169 -9.62 -6.84 -30.17
C VAL A 169 -8.54 -5.82 -29.79
N PRO A 170 -8.60 -4.57 -30.27
CA PRO A 170 -7.56 -3.57 -30.05
C PRO A 170 -7.31 -3.34 -28.55
N ASP A 171 -6.03 -3.34 -28.15
CA ASP A 171 -5.60 -3.21 -26.76
C ASP A 171 -6.17 -4.28 -25.79
N GLY A 172 -6.92 -5.28 -26.30
CA GLY A 172 -7.52 -6.33 -25.50
C GLY A 172 -6.46 -7.23 -24.85
N GLN A 173 -6.66 -7.55 -23.56
CA GLN A 173 -5.73 -8.37 -22.81
C GLN A 173 -6.46 -9.24 -21.78
N ILE A 174 -6.05 -10.50 -21.65
CA ILE A 174 -6.38 -11.36 -20.52
C ILE A 174 -5.17 -11.37 -19.58
N VAL A 175 -5.42 -11.27 -18.28
CA VAL A 175 -4.39 -11.30 -17.23
C VAL A 175 -4.75 -12.39 -16.24
N VAL A 176 -3.80 -13.26 -15.93
CA VAL A 176 -3.90 -14.29 -14.88
C VAL A 176 -2.70 -14.13 -13.96
N GLY A 177 -2.94 -13.95 -12.68
CA GLY A 177 -1.90 -13.81 -11.68
C GLY A 177 -2.10 -14.73 -10.49
N ALA A 178 -1.00 -15.26 -10.00
CA ALA A 178 -0.94 -16.09 -8.80
C ALA A 178 -0.01 -15.46 -7.77
N GLU A 179 -0.27 -15.76 -6.52
CA GLU A 179 0.47 -15.26 -5.36
C GLU A 179 0.62 -16.32 -4.29
N GLN A 180 1.75 -16.28 -3.58
CA GLN A 180 2.02 -17.09 -2.39
C GLN A 180 2.81 -16.25 -1.39
N GLN A 181 2.45 -16.33 -0.10
CA GLN A 181 3.13 -15.59 0.97
C GLN A 181 3.59 -16.51 2.09
N TYR A 182 4.74 -16.21 2.65
CA TYR A 182 5.25 -16.80 3.89
C TYR A 182 5.66 -15.69 4.85
N TRP A 183 5.25 -15.80 6.11
CA TRP A 183 5.58 -14.85 7.17
C TRP A 183 5.94 -15.60 8.45
N THR A 184 6.96 -15.15 9.16
CA THR A 184 7.28 -15.65 10.49
C THR A 184 6.27 -15.21 11.56
N TRP A 185 5.39 -14.27 11.21
CA TRP A 185 4.29 -13.77 12.03
C TRP A 185 2.98 -13.82 11.21
N LYS A 186 1.95 -13.10 11.64
CA LYS A 186 0.61 -13.09 11.00
C LYS A 186 0.69 -12.78 9.50
N ARG A 187 0.40 -13.76 8.70
CA ARG A 187 0.39 -13.67 7.24
C ARG A 187 -0.92 -13.02 6.75
N PRO A 188 -0.86 -12.01 5.87
CA PRO A 188 -2.03 -11.36 5.32
C PRO A 188 -2.54 -11.96 4.01
N GLY A 189 -1.79 -12.87 3.43
CA GLY A 189 -2.05 -13.48 2.12
C GLY A 189 -2.04 -15.01 2.16
N PRO A 190 -2.24 -15.67 1.01
CA PRO A 190 -2.31 -17.12 0.92
C PRO A 190 -0.95 -17.78 1.26
N ASP A 191 -0.96 -18.84 2.07
CA ASP A 191 0.19 -19.69 2.36
C ASP A 191 0.46 -20.71 1.26
N ARG A 192 -0.57 -21.05 0.55
CA ARG A 192 -0.52 -21.82 -0.71
C ARG A 192 -0.69 -20.85 -1.87
N VAL A 193 -0.62 -21.38 -3.07
CA VAL A 193 -0.88 -20.57 -4.27
C VAL A 193 -2.35 -20.13 -4.26
N GLY A 194 -2.56 -18.82 -4.25
CA GLY A 194 -3.86 -18.18 -4.37
C GLY A 194 -3.93 -17.30 -5.61
N LEU A 195 -5.14 -16.93 -6.00
CA LEU A 195 -5.37 -15.97 -7.07
C LEU A 195 -4.85 -14.58 -6.64
N ASN A 196 -4.10 -13.94 -7.52
CA ASN A 196 -3.72 -12.53 -7.37
C ASN A 196 -4.58 -11.66 -8.29
N THR A 197 -4.82 -12.09 -9.54
CA THR A 197 -5.69 -11.41 -10.49
C THR A 197 -6.20 -12.38 -11.55
N LEU A 198 -7.42 -12.18 -12.02
CA LEU A 198 -7.98 -12.79 -13.22
C LEU A 198 -8.81 -11.72 -13.91
N ALA A 199 -8.28 -11.11 -14.96
CA ALA A 199 -8.86 -9.91 -15.53
C ALA A 199 -8.91 -9.94 -17.05
N TYR A 200 -9.93 -9.29 -17.58
CA TYR A 200 -10.02 -8.82 -18.96
C TYR A 200 -9.82 -7.30 -18.96
N TYR A 201 -9.02 -6.80 -19.90
CA TYR A 201 -8.80 -5.38 -20.14
C TYR A 201 -9.02 -5.05 -21.62
N GLN A 202 -9.62 -3.89 -21.90
CA GLN A 202 -9.75 -3.34 -23.25
C GLN A 202 -9.92 -1.82 -23.22
N THR A 203 -9.51 -1.16 -24.30
CA THR A 203 -9.78 0.26 -24.55
C THR A 203 -10.81 0.44 -25.65
N PHE A 204 -11.52 1.57 -25.62
CA PHE A 204 -12.53 1.98 -26.61
C PHE A 204 -12.36 3.45 -26.94
N PHE A 205 -12.89 3.87 -28.11
CA PHE A 205 -12.94 5.28 -28.53
C PHE A 205 -11.56 5.96 -28.50
N ASP A 206 -10.59 5.38 -29.20
CA ASP A 206 -9.20 5.86 -29.23
C ASP A 206 -8.60 6.05 -27.85
N ARG A 207 -8.79 5.05 -26.99
CA ARG A 207 -8.32 5.00 -25.59
C ARG A 207 -8.95 6.03 -24.66
N LYS A 208 -10.05 6.66 -25.03
CA LYS A 208 -10.81 7.54 -24.13
C LYS A 208 -11.49 6.76 -23.00
N LEU A 209 -11.89 5.52 -23.26
CA LEU A 209 -12.49 4.66 -22.26
C LEU A 209 -11.65 3.38 -22.10
N GLU A 210 -11.25 3.10 -20.86
CA GLU A 210 -10.57 1.86 -20.46
C GLU A 210 -11.53 1.04 -19.60
N LEU A 211 -11.73 -0.23 -19.96
CA LEU A 211 -12.50 -1.22 -19.19
C LEU A 211 -11.55 -2.26 -18.64
N LYS A 212 -11.67 -2.58 -17.35
CA LYS A 212 -11.06 -3.76 -16.74
C LYS A 212 -12.06 -4.46 -15.87
N LEU A 213 -12.22 -5.77 -16.02
CA LEU A 213 -13.21 -6.56 -15.28
C LEU A 213 -12.63 -7.93 -14.90
N GLY A 214 -13.13 -8.50 -13.80
CA GLY A 214 -12.72 -9.81 -13.30
C GLY A 214 -12.44 -9.77 -11.81
N TYR A 215 -11.51 -10.61 -11.34
CA TYR A 215 -11.01 -10.58 -9.98
C TYR A 215 -9.83 -9.61 -9.92
N LEU A 216 -10.08 -8.41 -9.35
CA LEU A 216 -9.17 -7.29 -9.38
C LEU A 216 -8.63 -6.97 -7.98
N ARG A 217 -7.44 -6.36 -7.96
CA ARG A 217 -6.76 -5.82 -6.77
C ARG A 217 -6.76 -4.30 -6.87
N ASN A 218 -7.90 -3.69 -6.53
CA ASN A 218 -8.14 -2.27 -6.79
C ASN A 218 -7.20 -1.31 -6.04
N GLN A 219 -6.53 -1.74 -4.99
CA GLN A 219 -5.41 -0.98 -4.42
C GLN A 219 -4.31 -0.64 -5.46
N ASN A 220 -4.11 -1.50 -6.48
CA ASN A 220 -3.13 -1.27 -7.54
C ASN A 220 -3.69 -0.41 -8.68
N GLU A 221 -4.92 0.02 -8.56
CA GLU A 221 -5.61 0.86 -9.55
C GLU A 221 -6.05 2.22 -9.00
N PHE A 222 -6.27 2.32 -7.68
CA PHE A 222 -6.67 3.52 -6.95
C PHE A 222 -5.62 3.87 -5.91
N THR A 223 -5.61 5.11 -5.43
CA THR A 223 -4.82 5.57 -4.27
C THR A 223 -3.30 5.43 -4.35
N GLY A 224 -2.73 5.15 -5.50
CA GLY A 224 -1.28 4.98 -5.66
C GLY A 224 -0.45 6.20 -5.28
N THR A 225 0.88 6.03 -5.30
CA THR A 225 1.89 7.08 -5.17
C THR A 225 2.84 7.02 -6.36
N LEU A 226 3.56 8.09 -6.69
CA LEU A 226 4.54 8.06 -7.81
C LEU A 226 5.66 7.06 -7.53
N PHE A 227 6.09 6.97 -6.28
CA PHE A 227 7.10 6.00 -5.85
C PHE A 227 6.55 5.18 -4.69
N GLY A 228 6.77 3.87 -4.76
CA GLY A 228 6.50 2.97 -3.67
C GLY A 228 7.73 2.75 -2.78
N GLY A 229 7.81 1.59 -2.17
CA GLY A 229 8.91 1.18 -1.30
C GLY A 229 8.40 0.76 0.07
N ILE A 230 9.34 0.43 0.97
CA ILE A 230 9.02 -0.03 2.32
C ILE A 230 8.62 1.10 3.28
N SER A 231 8.72 2.35 2.85
CA SER A 231 8.49 3.51 3.71
C SER A 231 7.11 4.12 3.62
N GLY A 232 6.25 3.71 2.70
CA GLY A 232 4.93 4.31 2.57
C GLY A 232 3.86 3.29 2.19
N SER A 233 2.70 3.39 2.81
CA SER A 233 1.51 2.65 2.41
C SER A 233 0.27 3.37 2.90
N ASN A 234 -0.48 3.91 1.98
CA ASN A 234 -1.75 4.57 2.23
C ASN A 234 -2.97 3.64 2.12
N MET A 235 -2.73 2.33 1.97
CA MET A 235 -3.80 1.34 1.78
C MET A 235 -4.60 1.01 3.01
N PHE A 236 -4.04 1.24 4.19
CA PHE A 236 -4.57 0.71 5.43
C PHE A 236 -6.00 1.13 5.72
N ALA A 237 -6.31 2.41 5.60
CA ALA A 237 -7.67 2.91 5.80
C ALA A 237 -8.64 2.37 4.73
N LEU A 238 -8.17 2.20 3.50
CA LEU A 238 -8.99 1.70 2.39
C LEU A 238 -9.29 0.22 2.50
N LEU A 239 -8.34 -0.59 2.97
CA LEU A 239 -8.59 -2.01 3.24
C LEU A 239 -9.69 -2.19 4.29
N GLN A 240 -9.70 -1.37 5.33
CA GLN A 240 -10.77 -1.42 6.33
C GLN A 240 -12.12 -1.00 5.77
N ALA A 241 -12.13 -0.08 4.81
CA ALA A 241 -13.36 0.31 4.11
C ALA A 241 -13.77 -0.66 2.98
N GLY A 242 -13.05 -1.77 2.79
CA GLY A 242 -13.47 -2.86 1.91
C GLY A 242 -12.82 -2.91 0.53
N MET A 243 -11.80 -2.08 0.25
CA MET A 243 -11.05 -2.10 -1.01
C MET A 243 -10.29 -3.41 -1.18
N SER A 244 -10.36 -4.03 -2.36
CA SER A 244 -9.58 -5.23 -2.68
C SER A 244 -8.07 -4.92 -2.77
N SER A 245 -7.26 -5.90 -2.40
CA SER A 245 -5.81 -5.79 -2.30
C SER A 245 -5.10 -6.95 -3.00
N ASN A 246 -3.76 -6.89 -3.11
CA ASN A 246 -2.98 -8.01 -3.67
C ASN A 246 -3.34 -9.35 -3.04
N PRO A 247 -3.34 -9.50 -1.70
CA PRO A 247 -3.65 -10.79 -1.11
C PRO A 247 -5.14 -11.13 -1.09
N ALA A 248 -6.01 -10.24 -1.55
CA ALA A 248 -7.46 -10.37 -1.49
C ALA A 248 -8.14 -9.74 -2.71
N PRO A 249 -7.95 -10.31 -3.92
CA PRO A 249 -8.66 -9.86 -5.10
C PRO A 249 -10.16 -10.13 -4.94
N THR A 250 -10.99 -9.28 -5.55
CA THR A 250 -12.45 -9.45 -5.54
C THR A 250 -13.01 -9.24 -6.93
N PRO A 251 -14.20 -9.82 -7.24
CA PRO A 251 -14.93 -9.51 -8.47
C PRO A 251 -15.18 -8.00 -8.56
N ALA A 252 -14.79 -7.40 -9.68
CA ALA A 252 -14.92 -5.97 -9.93
C ALA A 252 -15.08 -5.64 -11.40
N VAL A 253 -15.64 -4.46 -11.67
CA VAL A 253 -15.65 -3.78 -12.96
C VAL A 253 -15.11 -2.38 -12.74
N ASN A 254 -14.03 -2.04 -13.43
CA ASN A 254 -13.41 -0.72 -13.44
C ASN A 254 -13.60 -0.08 -14.80
N LEU A 255 -14.04 1.18 -14.80
CA LEU A 255 -14.11 2.04 -15.96
C LEU A 255 -13.24 3.27 -15.70
N LYS A 256 -12.33 3.58 -16.63
CA LYS A 256 -11.58 4.82 -16.59
C LYS A 256 -11.88 5.62 -17.86
N TYR A 257 -12.33 6.84 -17.68
CA TYR A 257 -12.57 7.78 -18.76
C TYR A 257 -11.45 8.83 -18.75
N ASN A 258 -10.66 8.87 -19.82
CA ASN A 258 -9.63 9.87 -20.05
C ASN A 258 -10.30 11.10 -20.71
N LEU A 259 -10.48 12.18 -19.95
CA LEU A 259 -11.05 13.43 -20.43
C LEU A 259 -10.09 14.11 -21.42
N ASP A 260 -8.79 14.06 -21.09
CA ASP A 260 -7.68 14.45 -21.96
C ASP A 260 -6.43 13.60 -21.62
N ASP A 261 -5.25 13.98 -22.09
CA ASP A 261 -3.98 13.26 -21.86
C ASP A 261 -3.53 13.27 -20.39
N ARG A 262 -4.15 14.09 -19.55
CA ARG A 262 -3.74 14.30 -18.15
C ARG A 262 -4.87 14.11 -17.15
N LEU A 263 -6.09 14.46 -17.51
CA LEU A 263 -7.25 14.44 -16.64
C LEU A 263 -8.08 13.18 -16.91
N TYR A 264 -8.39 12.44 -15.85
CA TYR A 264 -9.20 11.22 -15.93
C TYR A 264 -10.19 11.15 -14.79
N ASN A 265 -11.28 10.43 -15.02
CA ASN A 265 -12.15 9.91 -13.98
C ASN A 265 -12.11 8.37 -14.02
N LYS A 266 -12.03 7.72 -12.87
CA LYS A 266 -12.04 6.27 -12.75
C LYS A 266 -13.09 5.85 -11.74
N VAL A 267 -13.98 4.95 -12.15
CA VAL A 267 -15.01 4.36 -11.28
C VAL A 267 -14.83 2.85 -11.16
N SER A 268 -15.19 2.31 -10.01
CA SER A 268 -15.22 0.87 -9.75
C SER A 268 -16.51 0.47 -9.07
N VAL A 269 -17.07 -0.66 -9.50
CA VAL A 269 -18.05 -1.44 -8.74
C VAL A 269 -17.40 -2.79 -8.46
N GLN A 270 -17.22 -3.11 -7.17
CA GLN A 270 -16.55 -4.35 -6.75
C GLN A 270 -17.25 -5.01 -5.57
N ARG A 271 -17.02 -6.31 -5.41
CA ARG A 271 -17.32 -6.97 -4.12
C ARG A 271 -16.36 -6.40 -3.07
N SER A 272 -16.90 -6.07 -1.91
CA SER A 272 -16.08 -5.68 -0.77
C SER A 272 -15.27 -6.87 -0.26
N ILE A 273 -14.06 -6.63 0.28
CA ILE A 273 -13.44 -7.61 1.18
C ILE A 273 -14.24 -7.69 2.47
N SER A 274 -13.96 -8.72 3.27
CA SER A 274 -14.64 -8.93 4.57
C SER A 274 -14.61 -7.69 5.45
N PRO A 275 -15.75 -7.20 5.97
CA PRO A 275 -15.80 -6.08 6.90
C PRO A 275 -15.15 -6.40 8.25
N ASP A 276 -14.86 -7.67 8.54
CA ASP A 276 -14.08 -8.11 9.71
C ASP A 276 -12.57 -8.03 9.48
N GLY A 277 -12.15 -7.53 8.31
CA GLY A 277 -10.77 -7.21 7.97
C GLY A 277 -10.05 -8.29 7.14
N PRO A 278 -8.77 -8.03 6.79
CA PRO A 278 -8.04 -8.87 5.83
C PRO A 278 -7.79 -10.29 6.32
N TYR A 279 -7.64 -10.52 7.61
CA TYR A 279 -7.46 -11.89 8.14
C TYR A 279 -8.74 -12.73 8.03
N ALA A 280 -9.91 -12.14 8.26
CA ALA A 280 -11.19 -12.80 8.02
C ALA A 280 -11.36 -13.10 6.52
N GLN A 281 -11.04 -12.13 5.66
CA GLN A 281 -11.05 -12.30 4.21
C GLN A 281 -10.23 -13.52 3.75
N ILE A 282 -9.00 -13.67 4.23
CA ILE A 282 -8.12 -14.77 3.81
C ILE A 282 -8.58 -16.12 4.35
N THR A 283 -9.12 -16.12 5.58
CA THR A 283 -9.68 -17.34 6.18
C THR A 283 -10.93 -17.81 5.43
N GLU A 284 -11.80 -16.89 5.03
CA GLU A 284 -13.04 -17.19 4.32
C GLU A 284 -12.84 -17.41 2.82
N ASN A 285 -11.77 -16.85 2.25
CA ASN A 285 -11.46 -16.94 0.82
C ASN A 285 -9.95 -17.21 0.59
N PRO A 286 -9.43 -18.37 1.02
CA PRO A 286 -8.00 -18.68 0.95
C PRO A 286 -7.47 -18.83 -0.48
N SER A 287 -8.31 -19.14 -1.45
CA SER A 287 -7.95 -19.26 -2.87
C SER A 287 -8.03 -17.94 -3.63
N GLY A 288 -8.72 -16.92 -3.10
CA GLY A 288 -9.04 -15.68 -3.81
C GLY A 288 -10.19 -15.80 -4.83
N LEU A 289 -10.82 -16.97 -4.96
CA LEU A 289 -11.83 -17.25 -6.00
C LEU A 289 -13.27 -17.12 -5.53
N ASN A 290 -13.53 -16.99 -4.23
CA ASN A 290 -14.90 -16.87 -3.73
C ASN A 290 -15.50 -15.54 -4.23
N TRP A 291 -16.77 -15.61 -4.66
CA TRP A 291 -17.50 -14.44 -5.12
C TRP A 291 -17.68 -13.38 -4.03
N SER A 292 -17.83 -13.80 -2.79
CA SER A 292 -18.00 -12.92 -1.64
C SER A 292 -17.65 -13.64 -0.35
N THR A 293 -17.39 -12.88 0.70
CA THR A 293 -17.20 -13.35 2.08
C THR A 293 -18.38 -12.93 2.96
N ALA A 294 -18.44 -13.44 4.18
CA ALA A 294 -19.53 -13.14 5.12
C ALA A 294 -19.65 -11.62 5.37
N ASN A 295 -20.89 -11.13 5.42
CA ASN A 295 -21.22 -9.71 5.64
C ASN A 295 -20.66 -8.72 4.60
N ALA A 296 -19.95 -9.21 3.57
CA ALA A 296 -19.41 -8.39 2.52
C ALA A 296 -20.49 -7.99 1.49
N GLY A 297 -20.62 -6.72 1.24
CA GLY A 297 -21.53 -6.13 0.27
C GLY A 297 -20.82 -5.73 -1.03
N ILE A 298 -21.28 -4.65 -1.62
CA ILE A 298 -20.70 -4.02 -2.82
C ILE A 298 -20.04 -2.71 -2.40
N LEU A 299 -18.83 -2.51 -2.89
CA LEU A 299 -18.10 -1.24 -2.78
C LEU A 299 -18.13 -0.54 -4.13
N PHE A 300 -18.59 0.69 -4.14
CA PHE A 300 -18.44 1.65 -5.22
C PHE A 300 -17.28 2.59 -4.90
N VAL A 301 -16.42 2.89 -5.87
CA VAL A 301 -15.31 3.85 -5.75
C VAL A 301 -15.34 4.78 -6.94
N ASP A 302 -15.13 6.07 -6.72
CA ASP A 302 -14.96 7.09 -7.75
C ASP A 302 -13.70 7.91 -7.45
N GLU A 303 -12.82 8.04 -8.44
CA GLU A 303 -11.59 8.82 -8.37
C GLU A 303 -11.48 9.78 -9.55
N LEU A 304 -11.32 11.06 -9.27
CA LEU A 304 -10.87 12.06 -10.22
C LEU A 304 -9.37 12.26 -10.07
N GLY A 305 -8.62 12.22 -11.19
CA GLY A 305 -7.18 12.36 -11.15
C GLY A 305 -6.63 13.21 -12.28
N TYR A 306 -5.53 13.92 -11.98
CA TYR A 306 -4.68 14.62 -12.93
C TYR A 306 -3.28 14.01 -12.88
N LYS A 307 -2.75 13.58 -14.03
CA LYS A 307 -1.41 12.97 -14.11
C LYS A 307 -0.65 13.52 -15.31
N SER A 308 0.52 14.11 -15.07
CA SER A 308 1.49 14.46 -16.10
C SER A 308 2.78 13.66 -15.89
N LYS A 309 3.49 13.35 -16.97
CA LYS A 309 4.81 12.71 -16.91
C LYS A 309 5.91 13.75 -16.97
N ALA A 310 7.04 13.45 -16.33
CA ALA A 310 8.24 14.28 -16.41
C ALA A 310 8.70 14.43 -17.86
N ALA A 311 9.00 15.67 -18.26
CA ALA A 311 9.67 16.04 -19.49
C ALA A 311 10.58 17.23 -19.20
N ALA A 312 11.41 17.68 -20.15
CA ALA A 312 12.28 18.83 -19.96
C ALA A 312 11.48 20.06 -19.51
N GLY A 313 11.75 20.56 -18.30
CA GLY A 313 11.03 21.67 -17.69
C GLY A 313 9.57 21.39 -17.26
N VAL A 314 9.04 20.19 -17.50
CA VAL A 314 7.70 19.77 -17.07
C VAL A 314 7.82 18.78 -15.91
N PRO A 315 7.35 19.11 -14.70
CA PRO A 315 7.44 18.20 -13.56
C PRO A 315 6.48 17.01 -13.69
N ASP A 316 6.94 15.84 -13.26
CA ASP A 316 6.05 14.70 -12.98
C ASP A 316 5.05 15.09 -11.88
N THR A 317 3.78 14.88 -12.12
CA THR A 317 2.72 15.30 -11.19
C THR A 317 1.57 14.30 -11.22
N TRP A 318 1.08 13.91 -10.06
CA TRP A 318 -0.12 13.10 -9.93
C TRP A 318 -0.97 13.58 -8.76
N LEU A 319 -2.10 14.20 -9.08
CA LEU A 319 -3.11 14.67 -8.13
C LEU A 319 -4.34 13.80 -8.26
N ARG A 320 -4.96 13.42 -7.15
CA ARG A 320 -6.17 12.60 -7.14
C ARG A 320 -7.00 12.82 -5.89
N ALA A 321 -8.31 12.71 -6.08
CA ALA A 321 -9.28 12.70 -5.00
C ALA A 321 -10.32 11.62 -5.30
N GLY A 322 -10.73 10.88 -4.28
CA GLY A 322 -11.70 9.82 -4.43
C GLY A 322 -12.59 9.65 -3.23
N ILE A 323 -13.73 9.04 -3.49
CA ILE A 323 -14.73 8.65 -2.50
C ILE A 323 -15.13 7.19 -2.72
N GLY A 324 -15.59 6.54 -1.67
CA GLY A 324 -16.14 5.19 -1.76
C GLY A 324 -17.36 5.01 -0.87
N PHE A 325 -18.29 4.16 -1.32
CA PHE A 325 -19.50 3.76 -0.59
C PHE A 325 -19.59 2.25 -0.58
N ASN A 326 -19.77 1.66 0.60
CA ASN A 326 -19.75 0.23 0.80
C ASN A 326 -21.03 -0.23 1.51
N SER A 327 -21.76 -1.16 0.90
CA SER A 327 -23.01 -1.71 1.46
C SER A 327 -22.80 -2.89 2.42
N SER A 328 -21.57 -3.21 2.79
CA SER A 328 -21.27 -4.31 3.74
C SER A 328 -21.83 -4.00 5.15
N HIS A 329 -22.00 -5.07 5.94
CA HIS A 329 -22.47 -4.98 7.32
C HIS A 329 -21.27 -4.94 8.28
N TYR A 330 -20.91 -3.74 8.72
CA TYR A 330 -19.82 -3.49 9.65
C TYR A 330 -20.29 -3.55 11.10
N LYS A 331 -19.42 -3.98 12.03
CA LYS A 331 -19.66 -3.85 13.45
C LYS A 331 -19.63 -2.38 13.84
N ASN A 332 -20.69 -1.89 14.48
CA ASN A 332 -20.70 -0.53 15.03
C ASN A 332 -19.85 -0.49 16.32
N LEU A 333 -18.75 0.26 16.28
CA LEU A 333 -17.83 0.40 17.41
C LEU A 333 -18.36 1.34 18.50
N ALA A 334 -19.38 2.13 18.18
CA ALA A 334 -20.07 3.01 19.13
C ALA A 334 -21.13 2.25 19.94
N ASP A 335 -21.59 1.10 19.45
CA ASP A 335 -22.54 0.24 20.12
C ASP A 335 -21.81 -0.72 21.08
N PRO A 336 -22.14 -0.78 22.38
CA PRO A 336 -21.57 -1.71 23.34
C PRO A 336 -21.67 -3.18 22.90
N ASP A 337 -22.78 -3.55 22.25
CA ASP A 337 -23.04 -4.90 21.75
C ASP A 337 -22.43 -5.16 20.37
N GLN A 338 -21.82 -4.13 19.77
CA GLN A 338 -21.23 -4.17 18.43
C GLN A 338 -22.19 -4.74 17.36
N GLN A 339 -23.47 -4.34 17.43
CA GLN A 339 -24.46 -4.68 16.41
C GLN A 339 -23.94 -4.26 15.04
N ARG A 340 -24.31 -5.03 14.00
CA ARG A 340 -23.86 -4.71 12.64
C ARG A 340 -24.81 -3.68 12.01
N GLU A 341 -24.19 -2.71 11.35
CA GLU A 341 -24.88 -1.73 10.54
C GLU A 341 -24.44 -1.84 9.08
N SER A 342 -25.38 -1.62 8.16
CA SER A 342 -25.09 -1.58 6.74
C SER A 342 -24.61 -0.19 6.31
N GLY A 343 -23.71 -0.18 5.37
CA GLY A 343 -23.18 1.05 4.81
C GLY A 343 -21.90 1.50 5.52
N ASN A 344 -20.94 1.90 4.72
CA ASN A 344 -19.70 2.54 5.14
C ASN A 344 -19.27 3.47 4.01
N ASN A 345 -18.43 4.43 4.31
CA ASN A 345 -17.87 5.29 3.28
C ASN A 345 -16.43 5.66 3.63
N PHE A 346 -15.72 6.15 2.65
CA PHE A 346 -14.39 6.73 2.83
C PHE A 346 -14.15 7.82 1.79
N TYR A 347 -13.17 8.65 2.06
CA TYR A 347 -12.64 9.62 1.11
C TYR A 347 -11.12 9.67 1.20
N TYR A 348 -10.50 10.12 0.13
CA TYR A 348 -9.07 10.41 0.11
C TYR A 348 -8.73 11.56 -0.85
N ILE A 349 -7.65 12.24 -0.51
CA ILE A 349 -6.95 13.18 -1.38
C ILE A 349 -5.47 12.80 -1.33
N ALA A 350 -4.84 12.71 -2.47
CA ALA A 350 -3.41 12.44 -2.56
C ALA A 350 -2.78 13.25 -3.67
N ALA A 351 -1.56 13.72 -3.43
CA ALA A 351 -0.79 14.47 -4.38
C ALA A 351 0.68 14.04 -4.33
N ASP A 352 1.28 13.91 -5.50
CA ASP A 352 2.71 13.72 -5.67
C ASP A 352 3.18 14.66 -6.79
N ARG A 353 4.31 15.34 -6.59
CA ARG A 353 4.89 16.24 -7.57
C ARG A 353 6.40 16.23 -7.51
N GLN A 354 7.01 16.26 -8.67
CA GLN A 354 8.43 16.56 -8.81
C GLN A 354 8.67 18.04 -8.48
N LEU A 355 9.47 18.29 -7.45
CA LEU A 355 9.79 19.64 -6.96
C LEU A 355 11.03 20.20 -7.65
N TRP A 356 11.92 19.34 -8.09
CA TRP A 356 13.16 19.71 -8.75
C TRP A 356 13.63 18.59 -9.69
N GLN A 357 14.09 18.95 -10.89
CA GLN A 357 14.72 18.08 -11.86
C GLN A 357 16.23 18.23 -11.77
N SER A 358 16.96 17.14 -11.50
CA SER A 358 18.42 17.19 -11.38
C SER A 358 19.13 17.21 -12.73
N ASP A 359 18.48 16.67 -13.76
CA ASP A 359 18.97 16.62 -15.14
C ASP A 359 17.77 16.86 -16.07
N VAL A 360 17.56 18.12 -16.41
CA VAL A 360 16.37 18.58 -17.15
C VAL A 360 16.32 17.99 -18.56
N GLU A 361 17.48 17.90 -19.24
CA GLU A 361 17.55 17.51 -20.64
C GLU A 361 17.81 15.99 -20.81
N GLY A 362 18.67 15.40 -19.98
CA GLY A 362 19.13 14.04 -20.15
C GLY A 362 18.26 13.01 -19.43
N ALA A 363 17.72 13.39 -18.27
CA ALA A 363 16.92 12.50 -17.42
C ALA A 363 15.89 13.29 -16.60
N PRO A 364 14.85 13.86 -17.21
CA PRO A 364 13.91 14.77 -16.53
C PRO A 364 13.13 14.13 -15.39
N SER A 365 13.06 12.80 -15.32
CA SER A 365 12.44 12.08 -14.19
C SER A 365 13.34 11.93 -12.96
N ARG A 366 14.62 12.35 -13.02
CA ARG A 366 15.52 12.38 -11.85
C ARG A 366 15.30 13.65 -11.07
N GLY A 367 15.45 13.57 -9.75
CA GLY A 367 15.35 14.75 -8.89
C GLY A 367 14.61 14.52 -7.59
N ILE A 368 14.08 15.60 -7.02
CA ILE A 368 13.37 15.59 -5.73
C ILE A 368 11.88 15.64 -5.97
N TYR A 369 11.15 14.82 -5.23
CA TYR A 369 9.69 14.70 -5.27
C TYR A 369 9.11 14.90 -3.88
N GLY A 370 7.97 15.57 -3.80
CA GLY A 370 7.19 15.69 -2.58
C GLY A 370 5.77 15.18 -2.80
N GLY A 371 5.16 14.70 -1.74
CA GLY A 371 3.78 14.26 -1.82
C GLY A 371 3.10 14.17 -0.45
N PHE A 372 1.77 14.09 -0.49
CA PHE A 372 0.96 13.84 0.71
C PHE A 372 -0.25 12.98 0.38
N SER A 373 -0.81 12.36 1.41
CA SER A 373 -2.12 11.71 1.37
C SER A 373 -2.92 12.03 2.63
N VAL A 374 -4.21 12.25 2.46
CA VAL A 374 -5.18 12.40 3.55
C VAL A 374 -6.35 11.46 3.26
N MET A 375 -6.70 10.63 4.23
CA MET A 375 -7.82 9.69 4.11
C MET A 375 -8.69 9.74 5.35
N GLY A 376 -9.98 9.49 5.20
CA GLY A 376 -10.91 9.43 6.30
C GLY A 376 -12.05 8.46 6.07
N ALA A 377 -12.55 7.91 7.18
CA ALA A 377 -13.70 7.01 7.23
C ALA A 377 -14.44 7.21 8.56
N PRO A 378 -15.76 6.89 8.66
CA PRO A 378 -16.53 7.03 9.87
C PRO A 378 -15.92 6.26 11.04
N PRO A 379 -15.74 6.90 12.22
CA PRO A 379 -15.05 6.27 13.35
C PRO A 379 -15.87 5.18 14.05
N ASP A 380 -17.16 5.17 13.87
CA ASP A 380 -18.11 4.19 14.40
C ASP A 380 -18.04 2.84 13.65
N LEU A 381 -17.69 2.86 12.37
CA LEU A 381 -17.61 1.67 11.53
C LEU A 381 -16.16 1.26 11.20
N ASN A 382 -15.18 2.11 11.46
CA ASN A 382 -13.79 1.87 11.11
C ASN A 382 -12.87 2.06 12.31
N ARG A 383 -11.95 1.12 12.53
CA ARG A 383 -10.94 1.23 13.60
C ARG A 383 -9.98 2.38 13.36
N ILE A 384 -9.66 2.67 12.09
CA ILE A 384 -8.92 3.84 11.67
C ILE A 384 -9.92 4.85 11.14
N SER A 385 -9.96 6.03 11.75
CA SER A 385 -10.84 7.11 11.35
C SER A 385 -10.18 8.10 10.39
N ARG A 386 -8.87 8.30 10.50
CA ARG A 386 -8.09 9.19 9.64
C ARG A 386 -6.68 8.66 9.44
N TYR A 387 -6.13 8.98 8.28
CA TYR A 387 -4.75 8.70 7.93
C TYR A 387 -4.14 9.91 7.23
N TYR A 388 -2.92 10.26 7.64
CA TYR A 388 -2.16 11.36 7.06
C TYR A 388 -0.78 10.84 6.70
N GLU A 389 -0.27 11.24 5.54
CA GLU A 389 1.06 10.89 5.07
C GLU A 389 1.73 12.07 4.37
N LEU A 390 3.00 12.30 4.68
CA LEU A 390 3.89 13.21 3.97
C LEU A 390 5.07 12.40 3.42
N ARG A 391 5.46 12.68 2.18
CA ARG A 391 6.50 11.97 1.46
C ARG A 391 7.50 12.93 0.86
N LEU A 392 8.78 12.57 0.96
CA LEU A 392 9.88 13.22 0.25
C LEU A 392 10.74 12.12 -0.37
N TYR A 393 11.02 12.24 -1.65
CA TYR A 393 11.83 11.28 -2.39
C TYR A 393 12.95 11.99 -3.15
N ALA A 394 14.12 11.33 -3.25
CA ALA A 394 15.17 11.68 -4.19
C ALA A 394 15.40 10.49 -5.13
N LYS A 395 14.97 10.63 -6.40
CA LYS A 395 15.15 9.64 -7.45
C LYS A 395 16.44 9.93 -8.21
N GLY A 396 17.30 8.91 -8.35
CA GLY A 396 18.61 9.04 -8.99
C GLY A 396 19.49 10.09 -8.32
N PRO A 397 19.69 10.01 -6.97
CA PRO A 397 20.42 11.04 -6.22
C PRO A 397 21.90 11.15 -6.63
N PHE A 398 22.44 10.09 -7.25
CA PHE A 398 23.84 10.02 -7.68
C PHE A 398 23.91 9.73 -9.19
N ASP A 399 24.82 10.40 -9.91
CA ASP A 399 24.98 10.18 -11.36
C ASP A 399 25.47 8.78 -11.70
N SER A 400 26.30 8.19 -10.85
CA SER A 400 26.75 6.79 -10.98
C SER A 400 25.64 5.77 -10.68
N ARG A 401 24.53 6.18 -10.07
CA ARG A 401 23.41 5.33 -9.64
C ARG A 401 22.06 6.01 -9.92
N PRO A 402 21.72 6.21 -11.21
CA PRO A 402 20.56 7.04 -11.60
C PRO A 402 19.22 6.37 -11.27
N SER A 403 19.23 5.09 -10.95
CA SER A 403 18.02 4.31 -10.63
C SER A 403 17.77 4.14 -9.13
N ASP A 404 18.66 4.63 -8.28
CA ASP A 404 18.48 4.52 -6.83
C ASP A 404 17.41 5.49 -6.30
N LEU A 405 16.83 5.16 -5.14
CA LEU A 405 15.79 5.95 -4.50
C LEU A 405 16.11 6.15 -3.02
N ILE A 406 16.12 7.40 -2.58
CA ILE A 406 16.05 7.75 -1.15
C ILE A 406 14.61 8.17 -0.87
N ALA A 407 14.03 7.68 0.22
CA ALA A 407 12.69 8.07 0.65
C ALA A 407 12.67 8.44 2.14
N LEU A 408 11.94 9.50 2.46
CA LEU A 408 11.59 9.89 3.82
C LEU A 408 10.08 10.06 3.87
N VAL A 409 9.42 9.26 4.69
CA VAL A 409 7.96 9.26 4.80
C VAL A 409 7.56 9.42 6.26
N ALA A 410 6.66 10.36 6.51
CA ALA A 410 6.04 10.57 7.81
C ALA A 410 4.53 10.36 7.69
N THR A 411 3.91 9.67 8.66
CA THR A 411 2.46 9.50 8.66
C THR A 411 1.90 9.50 10.07
N ASN A 412 0.61 9.69 10.15
CA ASN A 412 -0.20 9.55 11.36
C ASN A 412 -1.43 8.72 11.04
N THR A 413 -1.67 7.71 11.85
CA THR A 413 -2.87 6.88 11.82
C THR A 413 -3.70 7.18 13.05
N ALA A 414 -4.81 7.89 12.88
CA ALA A 414 -5.73 8.21 13.98
C ALA A 414 -6.74 7.07 14.17
N TRP A 415 -6.77 6.52 15.38
CA TRP A 415 -7.72 5.48 15.75
C TRP A 415 -9.14 6.03 15.94
N SER A 416 -10.11 5.16 15.77
CA SER A 416 -11.48 5.43 16.15
C SER A 416 -11.56 5.81 17.63
N LYS A 417 -12.22 6.93 17.92
CA LYS A 417 -12.52 7.33 19.31
C LYS A 417 -13.29 6.25 20.07
N PHE A 418 -14.24 5.58 19.42
CA PHE A 418 -15.05 4.52 20.01
C PHE A 418 -14.22 3.29 20.37
N ALA A 419 -13.27 2.90 19.52
CA ALA A 419 -12.35 1.82 19.82
C ALA A 419 -11.39 2.15 20.98
N VAL A 420 -10.94 3.41 21.08
CA VAL A 420 -10.13 3.92 22.19
C VAL A 420 -10.93 3.91 23.50
N ASP A 421 -12.13 4.48 23.46
CA ASP A 421 -12.99 4.60 24.64
C ASP A 421 -13.41 3.21 25.16
N ALA A 422 -13.72 2.27 24.26
CA ALA A 422 -14.04 0.88 24.62
C ALA A 422 -12.84 0.15 25.27
N ALA A 423 -11.60 0.42 24.84
CA ALA A 423 -10.40 -0.13 25.48
C ALA A 423 -10.16 0.48 26.85
N LEU A 424 -10.32 1.79 26.99
CA LEU A 424 -10.19 2.50 28.28
C LEU A 424 -11.26 2.06 29.29
N ALA A 425 -12.50 1.83 28.85
CA ALA A 425 -13.59 1.33 29.68
C ALA A 425 -13.31 -0.07 30.25
N LYS A 426 -12.49 -0.86 29.56
CA LYS A 426 -12.00 -2.17 30.03
C LYS A 426 -10.75 -2.08 30.93
N GLY A 427 -10.35 -0.88 31.32
CA GLY A 427 -9.14 -0.64 32.10
C GLY A 427 -7.82 -0.85 31.32
N GLN A 428 -7.89 -0.91 29.99
CA GLN A 428 -6.74 -1.07 29.14
C GLN A 428 -6.12 0.28 28.80
N LEU A 429 -4.78 0.36 28.74
CA LEU A 429 -4.12 1.53 28.16
C LEU A 429 -4.37 1.53 26.64
N ALA A 430 -4.79 2.66 26.10
CA ALA A 430 -5.00 2.84 24.67
C ALA A 430 -4.47 4.19 24.19
N HIS A 431 -3.90 4.22 23.01
CA HIS A 431 -3.41 5.42 22.34
C HIS A 431 -4.39 5.87 21.26
N ARG A 432 -4.50 7.18 21.04
CA ARG A 432 -5.41 7.75 20.03
C ARG A 432 -4.85 7.69 18.62
N ASP A 433 -3.55 7.56 18.51
CA ASP A 433 -2.85 7.52 17.23
C ASP A 433 -1.59 6.67 17.28
N THR A 434 -1.14 6.29 16.11
CA THR A 434 0.18 5.73 15.84
C THR A 434 0.88 6.66 14.87
N MET A 435 2.11 6.97 15.16
CA MET A 435 2.92 7.89 14.37
C MET A 435 4.26 7.27 13.99
N ALA A 436 4.81 7.46 12.75
CA ALA A 436 6.17 7.01 12.39
C ALA A 436 6.91 7.92 11.41
N ILE A 437 8.27 7.99 11.44
CA ILE A 437 9.13 8.47 10.35
C ILE A 437 9.95 7.29 9.87
N THR A 438 9.90 7.08 8.58
CA THR A 438 10.66 6.02 7.93
C THR A 438 11.57 6.62 6.89
N GLY A 439 12.88 6.44 7.07
CA GLY A 439 13.89 6.76 6.06
C GLY A 439 14.38 5.48 5.42
N THR A 440 14.48 5.44 4.08
CA THR A 440 14.96 4.28 3.33
C THR A 440 15.87 4.68 2.20
N TYR A 441 16.84 3.81 1.91
CA TYR A 441 17.63 3.83 0.69
C TYR A 441 17.37 2.54 -0.08
N THR A 442 16.95 2.66 -1.34
CA THR A 442 16.75 1.54 -2.25
C THR A 442 17.78 1.61 -3.35
N ALA A 443 18.62 0.60 -3.45
CA ALA A 443 19.66 0.44 -4.46
C ALA A 443 19.15 -0.47 -5.59
N HIS A 444 19.28 -0.04 -6.85
CA HIS A 444 19.18 -0.88 -8.03
C HIS A 444 20.53 -1.53 -8.27
N LEU A 445 20.67 -2.81 -7.92
CA LEU A 445 21.96 -3.51 -7.92
C LEU A 445 22.32 -4.08 -9.29
N ALA A 446 21.32 -4.58 -10.01
CA ALA A 446 21.43 -5.14 -11.35
C ALA A 446 20.03 -5.19 -11.98
N PRO A 447 19.90 -5.43 -13.29
CA PRO A 447 18.59 -5.63 -13.91
C PRO A 447 17.73 -6.61 -13.12
N GLY A 448 16.55 -6.16 -12.69
CA GLY A 448 15.61 -6.92 -11.90
C GLY A 448 15.98 -7.11 -10.42
N ILE A 449 17.08 -6.57 -9.91
CA ILE A 449 17.50 -6.78 -8.52
C ILE A 449 17.58 -5.45 -7.77
N TYR A 450 16.71 -5.31 -6.77
CA TYR A 450 16.65 -4.17 -5.87
C TYR A 450 16.87 -4.60 -4.43
N ALA A 451 17.63 -3.82 -3.68
CA ALA A 451 17.80 -4.00 -2.24
C ALA A 451 17.51 -2.69 -1.52
N SER A 452 16.82 -2.76 -0.42
CA SER A 452 16.49 -1.59 0.40
C SER A 452 16.92 -1.80 1.84
N VAL A 453 17.39 -0.72 2.46
CA VAL A 453 17.64 -0.65 3.90
C VAL A 453 17.01 0.62 4.44
N GLY A 454 16.48 0.57 5.65
CA GLY A 454 15.85 1.72 6.27
C GLY A 454 15.66 1.58 7.77
N LEU A 455 15.32 2.71 8.38
CA LEU A 455 14.94 2.81 9.78
C LEU A 455 13.56 3.45 9.88
N SER A 456 12.73 2.89 10.74
CA SER A 456 11.41 3.42 11.06
C SER A 456 11.28 3.64 12.56
N TYR A 457 11.29 4.90 12.99
CA TYR A 457 10.93 5.26 14.37
C TYR A 457 9.43 5.38 14.50
N ILE A 458 8.88 4.74 15.52
CA ILE A 458 7.46 4.58 15.68
C ILE A 458 7.03 4.96 17.10
N HIS A 459 6.12 5.90 17.19
CA HIS A 459 5.41 6.23 18.43
C HIS A 459 4.09 5.48 18.47
N ASN A 460 3.81 4.82 19.60
CA ASN A 460 2.65 3.96 19.82
C ASN A 460 2.51 2.84 18.77
N PRO A 461 3.51 1.96 18.64
CA PRO A 461 3.48 0.91 17.63
C PRO A 461 2.36 -0.13 17.82
N THR A 462 1.77 -0.28 19.02
CA THR A 462 0.71 -1.25 19.31
C THR A 462 -0.67 -0.74 18.90
N SER A 463 -1.43 -1.54 18.15
CA SER A 463 -2.80 -1.22 17.76
C SER A 463 -3.68 -0.96 18.99
N VAL A 464 -4.66 -0.08 18.88
CA VAL A 464 -5.60 0.25 19.95
C VAL A 464 -6.32 -0.95 20.57
N THR A 465 -6.48 -2.03 19.81
CA THR A 465 -7.15 -3.27 20.25
C THR A 465 -6.20 -4.32 20.84
N HIS A 466 -4.91 -4.01 20.95
CA HIS A 466 -3.90 -4.96 21.45
C HIS A 466 -3.29 -4.49 22.76
N THR A 467 -2.99 -5.42 23.64
CA THR A 467 -2.35 -5.17 24.94
C THR A 467 -1.22 -6.17 25.17
N PRO A 468 -0.13 -5.77 25.86
CA PRO A 468 0.17 -4.45 26.40
C PRO A 468 0.52 -3.42 25.33
N GLN A 469 0.28 -2.15 25.60
CA GLN A 469 0.68 -1.05 24.71
C GLN A 469 2.19 -0.79 24.84
N THR A 470 2.83 -0.51 23.72
CA THR A 470 4.24 -0.11 23.62
C THR A 470 4.32 1.34 23.19
N GLU A 471 5.18 2.14 23.83
CA GLU A 471 5.27 3.58 23.53
C GLU A 471 6.13 3.88 22.30
N HIS A 472 7.23 3.15 22.09
CA HIS A 472 8.17 3.41 21.01
C HIS A 472 8.74 2.12 20.44
N ALA A 473 9.06 2.18 19.14
CA ALA A 473 9.87 1.19 18.44
C ALA A 473 10.80 1.89 17.45
N LEU A 474 11.98 1.32 17.22
CA LEU A 474 12.89 1.70 16.15
C LEU A 474 13.16 0.45 15.30
N ASN A 475 12.44 0.31 14.20
CA ASN A 475 12.59 -0.86 13.34
C ASN A 475 13.71 -0.65 12.32
N LEU A 476 14.68 -1.54 12.32
CA LEU A 476 15.53 -1.79 11.17
C LEU A 476 14.69 -2.52 10.12
N LEU A 477 14.71 -2.01 8.89
CA LEU A 477 14.01 -2.58 7.75
C LEU A 477 15.04 -2.97 6.70
N VAL A 478 14.98 -4.21 6.21
CA VAL A 478 15.78 -4.68 5.08
C VAL A 478 14.85 -5.38 4.10
N SER A 479 14.95 -5.08 2.82
CA SER A 479 14.16 -5.79 1.82
C SER A 479 14.93 -6.03 0.53
N THR A 480 14.52 -7.07 -0.19
CA THR A 480 14.95 -7.33 -1.56
C THR A 480 13.72 -7.52 -2.45
N LEU A 481 13.79 -7.00 -3.66
CA LEU A 481 12.79 -7.19 -4.70
C LEU A 481 13.50 -7.69 -5.94
N ILE A 482 13.10 -8.88 -6.42
CA ILE A 482 13.75 -9.56 -7.52
C ILE A 482 12.71 -9.87 -8.59
N PHE A 483 12.89 -9.32 -9.80
CA PHE A 483 12.05 -9.58 -10.98
C PHE A 483 12.68 -10.61 -11.91
N PHE A 484 11.86 -11.52 -12.42
CA PHE A 484 12.26 -12.56 -13.36
C PHE A 484 11.20 -12.85 -14.41
#